data_e21ff1c51736090e28f11777cdec3dab
#
_entry.id   e21ff1c51736090e28f11777cdec3dab
#
_cell.length_a   1.000
_cell.length_b   1.000
_cell.length_c   1.000
_cell.angle_alpha   90.00
_cell.angle_beta   90.00
_cell.angle_gamma   90.00
#
_symmetry.space_group_name_H-M   'P 1'
#
loop_
_entity.id
_entity.type
_entity.pdbx_description
1 polymer ?
#
loop_
_entity_poly.entity_id
_entity_poly.type
_entity_poly.pdbx_seq_one_letter_code
_entity_poly.pdbx_strand_id
1 'polypeptide(L)'
;MKKVLLSAGLFLSVFSQAQNYLHQAIILNEGYFDYQTNQILEPVTIGKYDPISQAYSAVDTLEGMRFASDLIIDGNFYYVAADSKIYKMDLNSHQEISSVSCPGVRNLGIYQNKLVATRGEYLTTYDSYLHVYDATNMTLIAAIDTIQGPKWATQNIVMDESSAFIAVNNGYEWGNEKGIIGKLDLNALTYGNEIDLGPDGKNPDNLLKVGSFLYSVNNKDWSGASISKVALDGSSNSTVNIATASTGCGTSALRDDKLVYQISMETTLNEFDINLMNPVGPVSGHTLNYYELAQEPVSGNLFASETDFFSYGNVRVFNASNTELASFNVGVSPGTIVFDVRSTSVSLNELASNISVYPNPTTDFLNVNVEGTKRVLDLNGKVLVTTESNMIEVSSLNSGVYFLDVEGKKVSFVKR
;
A
#
# COMPACT_ATOMS: atom_id res chain seq x y z
N MET A 1 -47.36 47.09 13.93
CA MET A 1 -46.42 46.01 14.25
C MET A 1 -46.03 45.31 12.96
N LYS A 2 -44.85 45.62 12.42
CA LYS A 2 -44.33 44.97 11.21
C LYS A 2 -43.54 43.72 11.63
N LYS A 3 -43.99 42.56 11.20
CA LYS A 3 -43.25 41.28 11.37
C LYS A 3 -42.14 41.21 10.35
N VAL A 4 -40.90 41.23 10.82
CA VAL A 4 -39.72 40.92 10.02
C VAL A 4 -39.59 39.40 10.00
N LEU A 5 -39.80 38.79 8.84
CA LEU A 5 -39.43 37.39 8.61
C LEU A 5 -37.89 37.33 8.32
N LEU A 6 -37.18 36.76 9.26
CA LEU A 6 -35.77 36.38 9.07
C LEU A 6 -35.73 35.04 8.34
N SER A 7 -35.45 35.02 7.02
CA SER A 7 -35.20 33.81 6.30
C SER A 7 -33.73 33.44 6.51
N ALA A 8 -33.48 32.43 7.33
CA ALA A 8 -32.18 31.82 7.47
C ALA A 8 -31.90 30.97 6.20
N GLY A 9 -31.06 31.49 5.31
CA GLY A 9 -30.54 30.73 4.18
C GLY A 9 -29.56 29.64 4.69
N LEU A 10 -29.96 28.39 4.56
CA LEU A 10 -29.09 27.25 4.84
C LEU A 10 -28.03 27.16 3.71
N PHE A 11 -26.82 27.63 3.96
CA PHE A 11 -25.68 27.36 3.08
C PHE A 11 -25.30 25.90 3.25
N LEU A 12 -25.74 25.04 2.34
CA LEU A 12 -25.14 23.73 2.13
C LEU A 12 -23.78 23.96 1.46
N SER A 13 -22.74 24.04 2.27
CA SER A 13 -21.37 23.86 1.78
C SER A 13 -21.21 22.39 1.38
N VAL A 14 -21.26 22.10 0.10
CA VAL A 14 -20.85 20.80 -0.43
C VAL A 14 -19.35 20.72 -0.23
N PHE A 15 -18.90 20.13 0.87
CA PHE A 15 -17.51 19.71 1.02
C PHE A 15 -17.34 18.50 0.10
N SER A 16 -16.76 18.73 -1.06
CA SER A 16 -16.24 17.64 -1.87
C SER A 16 -15.02 17.09 -1.13
N GLN A 17 -15.17 15.91 -0.53
CA GLN A 17 -14.05 15.21 0.09
C GLN A 17 -13.25 14.49 -1.01
N ALA A 18 -11.92 14.53 -0.92
CA ALA A 18 -11.08 13.70 -1.75
C ALA A 18 -11.45 12.23 -1.48
N GLN A 19 -11.80 11.50 -2.52
CA GLN A 19 -12.12 10.09 -2.43
C GLN A 19 -10.92 9.28 -2.87
N ASN A 20 -10.50 8.32 -2.04
CA ASN A 20 -9.47 7.37 -2.41
C ASN A 20 -10.02 6.38 -3.45
N TYR A 21 -9.17 5.97 -4.36
CA TYR A 21 -9.47 4.94 -5.35
C TYR A 21 -8.24 4.09 -5.62
N LEU A 22 -8.47 2.84 -5.97
CA LEU A 22 -7.42 1.96 -6.48
C LEU A 22 -7.04 2.42 -7.88
N HIS A 23 -5.80 2.88 -8.05
CA HIS A 23 -5.26 3.24 -9.36
C HIS A 23 -4.78 2.00 -10.12
N GLN A 24 -4.02 1.15 -9.45
CA GLN A 24 -3.56 -0.15 -9.96
C GLN A 24 -3.18 -1.09 -8.79
N ALA A 25 -3.25 -2.40 -9.02
CA ALA A 25 -2.56 -3.37 -8.19
C ALA A 25 -1.27 -3.79 -8.90
N ILE A 26 -0.15 -3.86 -8.17
CA ILE A 26 1.12 -4.36 -8.69
C ILE A 26 1.33 -5.76 -8.16
N ILE A 27 1.66 -6.68 -9.05
CA ILE A 27 1.82 -8.10 -8.76
C ILE A 27 3.25 -8.50 -9.10
N LEU A 28 3.96 -9.00 -8.11
CA LEU A 28 5.29 -9.57 -8.25
C LEU A 28 5.14 -11.06 -8.48
N ASN A 29 5.64 -11.52 -9.63
CA ASN A 29 5.68 -12.93 -9.96
C ASN A 29 7.12 -13.40 -9.77
N GLU A 30 7.31 -14.39 -8.90
CA GLU A 30 8.64 -14.84 -8.45
C GLU A 30 9.44 -15.58 -9.52
N GLY A 31 8.76 -16.03 -10.59
CA GLY A 31 9.35 -16.81 -11.64
C GLY A 31 9.53 -18.29 -11.27
N TYR A 32 10.36 -18.98 -12.06
CA TYR A 32 10.71 -20.38 -11.81
C TYR A 32 12.19 -20.61 -12.04
N PHE A 33 12.90 -20.92 -10.97
CA PHE A 33 14.31 -21.32 -10.98
C PHE A 33 14.42 -22.83 -10.68
N ASP A 34 15.02 -23.58 -11.58
CA ASP A 34 15.29 -24.99 -11.38
C ASP A 34 16.62 -25.18 -10.64
N TYR A 35 16.54 -25.53 -9.37
CA TYR A 35 17.71 -25.80 -8.51
C TYR A 35 18.49 -27.05 -8.91
N GLN A 36 17.92 -27.97 -9.72
CA GLN A 36 18.62 -29.17 -10.17
C GLN A 36 19.52 -28.85 -11.36
N THR A 37 19.03 -28.06 -12.29
CA THR A 37 19.79 -27.66 -13.50
C THR A 37 20.51 -26.33 -13.33
N ASN A 38 20.22 -25.60 -12.26
CA ASN A 38 20.70 -24.23 -11.97
C ASN A 38 20.35 -23.26 -13.11
N GLN A 39 19.13 -23.33 -13.61
CA GLN A 39 18.62 -22.51 -14.70
C GLN A 39 17.37 -21.73 -14.29
N ILE A 40 17.29 -20.50 -14.77
CA ILE A 40 16.03 -19.73 -14.74
C ILE A 40 15.19 -20.23 -15.92
N LEU A 41 14.07 -20.89 -15.63
CA LEU A 41 13.14 -21.39 -16.64
C LEU A 41 12.06 -20.36 -16.97
N GLU A 42 11.61 -19.61 -15.97
CA GLU A 42 10.74 -18.44 -16.13
C GLU A 42 11.30 -17.28 -15.30
N PRO A 43 11.49 -16.10 -15.88
CA PRO A 43 12.08 -14.98 -15.16
C PRO A 43 11.13 -14.38 -14.13
N VAL A 44 11.69 -13.65 -13.17
CA VAL A 44 10.93 -12.77 -12.28
C VAL A 44 10.27 -11.67 -13.12
N THR A 45 8.96 -11.47 -12.95
CA THR A 45 8.23 -10.40 -13.66
C THR A 45 7.41 -9.55 -12.71
N ILE A 46 7.26 -8.29 -13.06
CA ILE A 46 6.37 -7.34 -12.41
C ILE A 46 5.21 -7.09 -13.36
N GLY A 47 3.99 -7.16 -12.85
CA GLY A 47 2.81 -6.86 -13.62
C GLY A 47 1.91 -5.87 -12.91
N LYS A 48 1.01 -5.25 -13.66
CA LYS A 48 -0.04 -4.39 -13.12
C LYS A 48 -1.42 -4.88 -13.54
N TYR A 49 -2.34 -4.75 -12.64
CA TYR A 49 -3.77 -4.90 -12.89
C TYR A 49 -4.44 -3.52 -12.84
N ASP A 50 -5.16 -3.17 -13.91
CA ASP A 50 -5.96 -1.95 -14.00
C ASP A 50 -7.40 -2.28 -13.58
N PRO A 51 -7.92 -1.72 -12.48
CA PRO A 51 -9.26 -2.02 -11.98
C PRO A 51 -10.39 -1.49 -12.88
N ILE A 52 -10.12 -0.51 -13.75
CA ILE A 52 -11.12 0.07 -14.66
C ILE A 52 -11.34 -0.85 -15.87
N SER A 53 -10.27 -1.24 -16.53
CA SER A 53 -10.33 -2.14 -17.67
C SER A 53 -10.39 -3.61 -17.28
N GLN A 54 -10.13 -3.94 -16.01
CA GLN A 54 -9.99 -5.29 -15.46
C GLN A 54 -8.93 -6.13 -16.20
N ALA A 55 -7.88 -5.46 -16.69
CA ALA A 55 -6.84 -6.08 -17.48
C ALA A 55 -5.51 -6.14 -16.71
N TYR A 56 -4.83 -7.27 -16.82
CA TYR A 56 -3.46 -7.44 -16.36
C TYR A 56 -2.48 -7.30 -17.52
N SER A 57 -1.31 -6.71 -17.26
CA SER A 57 -0.18 -6.66 -18.19
C SER A 57 1.14 -6.74 -17.45
N ALA A 58 2.09 -7.53 -17.94
CA ALA A 58 3.46 -7.45 -17.50
C ALA A 58 4.05 -6.08 -17.87
N VAL A 59 4.76 -5.46 -16.93
CA VAL A 59 5.34 -4.12 -17.09
C VAL A 59 6.85 -4.11 -17.04
N ASP A 60 7.46 -5.11 -16.39
CA ASP A 60 8.91 -5.28 -16.35
C ASP A 60 9.30 -6.74 -16.11
N THR A 61 10.56 -7.07 -16.46
CA THR A 61 11.19 -8.38 -16.25
C THR A 61 12.55 -8.17 -15.61
N LEU A 62 12.77 -8.80 -14.43
CA LEU A 62 14.03 -8.71 -13.71
C LEU A 62 14.96 -9.87 -14.15
N GLU A 63 15.70 -9.63 -15.22
CA GLU A 63 16.56 -10.63 -15.84
C GLU A 63 17.67 -11.10 -14.90
N GLY A 64 17.93 -12.40 -14.89
CA GLY A 64 19.00 -13.01 -14.11
C GLY A 64 18.70 -13.20 -12.63
N MET A 65 17.50 -12.85 -12.16
CA MET A 65 17.06 -13.12 -10.78
C MET A 65 16.43 -14.50 -10.70
N ARG A 66 16.89 -15.32 -9.74
CA ARG A 66 16.38 -16.69 -9.53
C ARG A 66 14.96 -16.70 -8.99
N PHE A 67 14.63 -15.71 -8.14
CA PHE A 67 13.30 -15.53 -7.50
C PHE A 67 13.14 -14.10 -7.02
N ALA A 68 11.94 -13.74 -6.62
CA ALA A 68 11.67 -12.52 -5.88
C ALA A 68 10.95 -12.85 -4.55
N SER A 69 10.99 -11.93 -3.59
CA SER A 69 10.48 -12.22 -2.24
C SER A 69 9.60 -11.12 -1.65
N ASP A 70 9.68 -9.89 -2.17
CA ASP A 70 8.85 -8.81 -1.66
C ASP A 70 8.76 -7.62 -2.61
N LEU A 71 7.68 -6.86 -2.49
CA LEU A 71 7.47 -5.60 -3.17
C LEU A 71 6.69 -4.64 -2.26
N ILE A 72 7.21 -3.42 -2.06
CA ILE A 72 6.55 -2.37 -1.29
C ILE A 72 6.43 -1.06 -2.07
N ILE A 73 5.37 -0.30 -1.83
CA ILE A 73 5.17 1.04 -2.43
C ILE A 73 5.51 2.12 -1.41
N ASP A 74 6.24 3.16 -1.84
CA ASP A 74 6.47 4.39 -1.08
C ASP A 74 6.42 5.62 -1.98
N GLY A 75 5.38 6.43 -1.82
CA GLY A 75 5.16 7.65 -2.61
C GLY A 75 5.06 7.38 -4.11
N ASN A 76 6.01 7.92 -4.88
CA ASN A 76 6.07 7.74 -6.34
C ASN A 76 6.94 6.56 -6.78
N PHE A 77 7.38 5.73 -5.86
CA PHE A 77 8.30 4.63 -6.10
C PHE A 77 7.74 3.32 -5.54
N TYR A 78 8.25 2.23 -6.05
CA TYR A 78 8.16 0.94 -5.39
C TYR A 78 9.53 0.26 -5.38
N TYR A 79 9.71 -0.62 -4.40
CA TYR A 79 10.95 -1.33 -4.18
C TYR A 79 10.70 -2.82 -4.28
N VAL A 80 11.59 -3.53 -4.95
CA VAL A 80 11.47 -4.99 -5.16
C VAL A 80 12.69 -5.68 -4.59
N ALA A 81 12.47 -6.66 -3.73
CA ALA A 81 13.49 -7.60 -3.26
C ALA A 81 13.52 -8.80 -4.20
N ALA A 82 14.61 -8.98 -4.93
CA ALA A 82 14.77 -10.11 -5.84
C ALA A 82 16.17 -10.70 -5.72
N ASP A 83 16.24 -11.97 -5.33
CA ASP A 83 17.44 -12.78 -5.20
C ASP A 83 18.54 -12.09 -4.36
N SER A 84 19.42 -11.36 -5.01
CA SER A 84 20.58 -10.69 -4.38
C SER A 84 20.57 -9.18 -4.55
N LYS A 85 19.42 -8.59 -4.94
CA LYS A 85 19.29 -7.16 -5.21
C LYS A 85 18.00 -6.57 -4.67
N ILE A 86 18.05 -5.27 -4.40
CA ILE A 86 16.87 -4.45 -4.20
C ILE A 86 16.82 -3.46 -5.36
N TYR A 87 15.69 -3.42 -6.05
CA TYR A 87 15.39 -2.51 -7.14
C TYR A 87 14.53 -1.37 -6.65
N LYS A 88 14.81 -0.14 -7.10
CA LYS A 88 13.94 1.02 -6.95
C LYS A 88 13.34 1.36 -8.31
N MET A 89 12.01 1.35 -8.38
CA MET A 89 11.24 1.50 -9.60
C MET A 89 10.36 2.76 -9.52
N ASP A 90 10.12 3.41 -10.63
CA ASP A 90 9.11 4.48 -10.72
C ASP A 90 7.70 3.88 -10.79
N LEU A 91 6.79 4.37 -9.94
CA LEU A 91 5.44 3.81 -9.78
C LEU A 91 4.53 4.02 -11.01
N ASN A 92 4.82 5.02 -11.85
CA ASN A 92 3.99 5.35 -13.02
C ASN A 92 4.51 4.71 -14.31
N SER A 93 5.83 4.83 -14.54
CA SER A 93 6.46 4.32 -15.75
C SER A 93 6.92 2.87 -15.64
N HIS A 94 7.01 2.33 -14.41
CA HIS A 94 7.57 1.02 -14.08
C HIS A 94 9.03 0.82 -14.52
N GLN A 95 9.78 1.90 -14.75
CA GLN A 95 11.18 1.83 -15.13
C GLN A 95 12.07 1.74 -13.89
N GLU A 96 13.13 0.95 -13.97
CA GLU A 96 14.18 0.94 -12.96
C GLU A 96 14.85 2.32 -12.88
N ILE A 97 14.93 2.86 -11.67
CA ILE A 97 15.66 4.09 -11.37
C ILE A 97 17.07 3.76 -10.89
N SER A 98 17.18 2.78 -10.01
CA SER A 98 18.44 2.31 -9.46
C SER A 98 18.26 0.96 -8.77
N SER A 99 19.35 0.26 -8.56
CA SER A 99 19.37 -0.96 -7.76
C SER A 99 20.62 -1.04 -6.88
N VAL A 100 20.55 -1.88 -5.84
CA VAL A 100 21.68 -2.15 -4.94
C VAL A 100 21.80 -3.64 -4.65
N SER A 101 23.04 -4.12 -4.51
CA SER A 101 23.30 -5.49 -4.09
C SER A 101 22.93 -5.70 -2.61
N CYS A 102 22.12 -6.71 -2.35
CA CYS A 102 21.73 -7.16 -1.02
C CYS A 102 21.54 -8.69 -1.03
N PRO A 103 22.62 -9.47 -0.99
CA PRO A 103 22.53 -10.94 -1.01
C PRO A 103 21.65 -11.47 0.12
N GLY A 104 20.72 -12.36 -0.23
CA GLY A 104 19.78 -12.96 0.73
C GLY A 104 18.67 -12.03 1.19
N VAL A 105 18.39 -10.95 0.45
CA VAL A 105 17.24 -10.07 0.77
C VAL A 105 15.93 -10.84 0.78
N ARG A 106 15.08 -10.55 1.77
CA ARG A 106 13.77 -11.21 1.93
C ARG A 106 12.64 -10.18 1.88
N ASN A 107 12.39 -9.45 2.94
CA ASN A 107 11.34 -8.48 2.99
C ASN A 107 11.88 -7.06 3.22
N LEU A 108 11.08 -6.09 2.82
CA LEU A 108 11.39 -4.67 2.84
C LEU A 108 10.44 -3.91 3.74
N GLY A 109 10.96 -2.89 4.42
CA GLY A 109 10.17 -1.92 5.14
C GLY A 109 10.74 -0.54 4.91
N ILE A 110 9.91 0.50 4.93
CA ILE A 110 10.39 1.85 4.70
C ILE A 110 9.79 2.83 5.71
N TYR A 111 10.62 3.73 6.19
CA TYR A 111 10.21 4.87 7.01
C TYR A 111 11.00 6.11 6.58
N GLN A 112 10.29 7.12 6.09
CA GLN A 112 10.89 8.30 5.48
C GLN A 112 11.83 7.90 4.34
N ASN A 113 13.13 8.20 4.46
CA ASN A 113 14.14 7.82 3.47
C ASN A 113 15.00 6.62 3.89
N LYS A 114 14.58 5.83 4.87
CA LYS A 114 15.29 4.63 5.31
C LYS A 114 14.56 3.38 4.88
N LEU A 115 15.21 2.63 3.99
CA LEU A 115 14.74 1.34 3.50
C LEU A 115 15.44 0.23 4.30
N VAL A 116 14.65 -0.56 5.02
CA VAL A 116 15.14 -1.71 5.79
C VAL A 116 14.98 -2.97 4.95
N ALA A 117 15.99 -3.80 4.94
CA ALA A 117 15.96 -5.12 4.30
C ALA A 117 16.26 -6.22 5.32
N THR A 118 15.36 -7.17 5.43
CA THR A 118 15.59 -8.44 6.13
C THR A 118 16.38 -9.40 5.25
N ARG A 119 17.11 -10.32 5.86
CA ARG A 119 18.02 -11.21 5.13
C ARG A 119 17.97 -12.63 5.67
N GLY A 120 18.02 -13.58 4.76
CA GLY A 120 18.13 -15.00 5.05
C GLY A 120 18.26 -15.81 3.77
N GLU A 121 19.08 -16.86 3.76
CA GLU A 121 19.21 -17.76 2.63
C GLU A 121 19.60 -19.16 3.12
N TYR A 122 19.15 -20.18 2.39
CA TYR A 122 19.44 -21.58 2.69
C TYR A 122 20.95 -21.85 2.64
N LEU A 123 21.47 -22.55 3.64
CA LEU A 123 22.89 -22.90 3.81
C LEU A 123 23.85 -21.71 3.81
N THR A 124 23.36 -20.50 4.10
CA THR A 124 24.19 -19.29 4.11
C THR A 124 24.08 -18.60 5.47
N THR A 125 25.22 -18.28 6.06
CA THR A 125 25.31 -17.48 7.29
C THR A 125 25.84 -16.11 6.94
N TYR A 126 25.17 -15.07 7.47
CA TYR A 126 25.56 -13.67 7.29
C TYR A 126 26.08 -13.07 8.61
N ASP A 127 27.02 -12.13 8.49
CA ASP A 127 27.47 -11.32 9.63
C ASP A 127 26.41 -10.28 10.05
N SER A 128 25.42 -10.01 9.19
CA SER A 128 24.29 -9.14 9.42
C SER A 128 23.06 -9.68 8.75
N TYR A 129 21.94 -9.77 9.47
CA TYR A 129 20.65 -10.16 8.95
C TYR A 129 19.67 -8.98 8.74
N LEU A 130 20.14 -7.75 9.02
CA LEU A 130 19.39 -6.52 8.77
C LEU A 130 20.29 -5.46 8.14
N HIS A 131 19.86 -4.94 7.00
CA HIS A 131 20.48 -3.79 6.35
C HIS A 131 19.53 -2.61 6.32
N VAL A 132 20.09 -1.40 6.43
CA VAL A 132 19.34 -0.14 6.26
C VAL A 132 20.03 0.66 5.15
N TYR A 133 19.25 1.06 4.15
CA TYR A 133 19.70 1.84 3.02
C TYR A 133 19.07 3.22 3.01
N ASP A 134 19.74 4.21 2.43
CA ASP A 134 19.11 5.47 2.04
C ASP A 134 18.23 5.22 0.80
N ALA A 135 16.93 5.38 0.97
CA ALA A 135 15.95 5.14 -0.09
C ALA A 135 16.05 6.16 -1.26
N THR A 136 16.75 7.31 -1.06
CA THR A 136 16.95 8.31 -2.11
C THR A 136 17.97 7.84 -3.15
N ASN A 137 19.11 7.35 -2.69
CA ASN A 137 20.28 7.01 -3.54
C ASN A 137 20.69 5.55 -3.47
N MET A 138 19.96 4.71 -2.72
CA MET A 138 20.19 3.27 -2.54
C MET A 138 21.56 2.92 -1.92
N THR A 139 22.17 3.83 -1.13
CA THR A 139 23.42 3.55 -0.42
C THR A 139 23.18 2.90 0.92
N LEU A 140 24.03 1.95 1.31
CA LEU A 140 23.98 1.31 2.62
C LEU A 140 24.32 2.32 3.73
N ILE A 141 23.38 2.53 4.67
CA ILE A 141 23.56 3.36 5.87
C ILE A 141 24.13 2.53 7.00
N ALA A 142 23.54 1.34 7.21
CA ALA A 142 23.94 0.44 8.31
C ALA A 142 23.74 -1.03 7.95
N ALA A 143 24.70 -1.86 8.30
CA ALA A 143 24.54 -3.30 8.43
C ALA A 143 24.52 -3.62 9.92
N ILE A 144 23.36 -4.00 10.45
CA ILE A 144 23.21 -4.34 11.89
C ILE A 144 23.75 -5.76 12.06
N ASP A 145 24.94 -5.87 12.65
CA ASP A 145 25.64 -7.13 12.80
C ASP A 145 24.98 -8.08 13.82
N THR A 146 25.37 -9.34 13.84
CA THR A 146 24.80 -10.36 14.72
C THR A 146 25.19 -10.22 16.20
N ILE A 147 26.07 -9.27 16.54
CA ILE A 147 26.42 -8.94 17.93
C ILE A 147 25.43 -7.93 18.50
N GLN A 148 25.04 -6.95 17.68
CA GLN A 148 24.14 -5.86 18.07
C GLN A 148 22.71 -6.03 17.52
N GLY A 149 22.52 -6.93 16.56
CA GLY A 149 21.27 -7.23 15.85
C GLY A 149 20.78 -8.66 16.03
N PRO A 150 19.87 -9.08 15.15
CA PRO A 150 19.35 -10.44 15.19
C PRO A 150 20.47 -11.45 14.87
N LYS A 151 20.55 -12.49 15.69
CA LYS A 151 21.54 -13.56 15.55
C LYS A 151 21.18 -14.60 14.49
N TRP A 152 19.96 -14.54 13.97
CA TRP A 152 19.35 -15.54 13.12
C TRP A 152 18.73 -14.89 11.88
N ALA A 153 18.50 -15.68 10.85
CA ALA A 153 17.83 -15.23 9.65
C ALA A 153 16.49 -14.55 9.98
N THR A 154 16.23 -13.47 9.25
CA THR A 154 15.05 -12.63 9.41
C THR A 154 14.14 -12.77 8.18
N GLN A 155 12.84 -12.59 8.37
CA GLN A 155 11.82 -12.74 7.33
C GLN A 155 10.95 -11.47 7.28
N ASN A 156 9.66 -11.56 7.47
CA ASN A 156 8.72 -10.48 7.33
C ASN A 156 9.01 -9.29 8.27
N ILE A 157 8.60 -8.10 7.84
CA ILE A 157 8.82 -6.85 8.55
C ILE A 157 7.56 -5.98 8.50
N VAL A 158 7.22 -5.38 9.64
CA VAL A 158 6.12 -4.41 9.75
C VAL A 158 6.65 -3.11 10.34
N MET A 159 6.25 -2.00 9.74
CA MET A 159 6.62 -0.67 10.19
C MET A 159 5.55 -0.08 11.12
N ASP A 160 6.00 0.55 12.21
CA ASP A 160 5.19 1.40 13.08
C ASP A 160 5.96 2.68 13.34
N GLU A 161 5.67 3.72 12.58
CA GLU A 161 6.46 4.95 12.55
C GLU A 161 7.96 4.65 12.37
N SER A 162 8.83 5.13 13.27
CA SER A 162 10.28 4.89 13.23
C SER A 162 10.71 3.52 13.76
N SER A 163 9.78 2.66 14.12
CA SER A 163 10.09 1.30 14.61
C SER A 163 9.81 0.27 13.52
N ALA A 164 10.79 -0.57 13.23
CA ALA A 164 10.59 -1.76 12.41
C ALA A 164 10.49 -2.98 13.33
N PHE A 165 9.41 -3.74 13.18
CA PHE A 165 9.21 -5.02 13.87
C PHE A 165 9.51 -6.15 12.89
N ILE A 166 10.39 -7.06 13.28
CA ILE A 166 11.04 -8.02 12.40
C ILE A 166 10.77 -9.43 12.90
N ALA A 167 10.27 -10.30 12.05
CA ALA A 167 10.24 -11.74 12.30
C ALA A 167 11.66 -12.30 12.22
N VAL A 168 12.17 -12.80 13.33
CA VAL A 168 13.45 -13.52 13.42
C VAL A 168 13.11 -14.98 13.55
N ASN A 169 13.00 -15.65 12.40
CA ASN A 169 12.44 -17.01 12.32
C ASN A 169 13.49 -18.12 12.13
N ASN A 170 14.66 -17.79 11.55
CA ASN A 170 15.66 -18.77 11.15
C ASN A 170 15.07 -19.91 10.31
N GLY A 171 14.09 -19.62 9.46
CA GLY A 171 13.30 -20.58 8.72
C GLY A 171 14.10 -21.40 7.67
N TYR A 172 15.36 -21.06 7.44
CA TYR A 172 16.27 -21.74 6.51
C TYR A 172 17.13 -22.81 7.16
N GLU A 173 17.01 -23.02 8.47
CA GLU A 173 17.75 -24.01 9.25
C GLU A 173 16.76 -24.93 9.98
N TRP A 174 16.47 -26.05 9.37
CA TRP A 174 15.48 -27.02 9.86
C TRP A 174 15.85 -27.58 11.23
N GLY A 175 14.88 -27.55 12.14
CA GLY A 175 15.06 -27.98 13.53
C GLY A 175 15.70 -26.91 14.43
N ASN A 176 16.04 -25.75 13.90
CA ASN A 176 16.57 -24.61 14.63
C ASN A 176 15.74 -23.33 14.45
N GLU A 177 14.49 -23.49 14.05
CA GLU A 177 13.54 -22.37 13.86
C GLU A 177 13.40 -21.59 15.16
N LYS A 178 13.33 -20.25 15.02
CA LYS A 178 13.16 -19.32 16.12
C LYS A 178 11.74 -18.73 16.11
N GLY A 179 11.29 -18.27 17.26
CA GLY A 179 10.02 -17.60 17.46
C GLY A 179 10.24 -16.25 18.11
N ILE A 180 10.81 -15.30 17.37
CA ILE A 180 11.21 -14.01 17.94
C ILE A 180 10.66 -12.88 17.07
N ILE A 181 10.14 -11.84 17.74
CA ILE A 181 9.90 -10.54 17.11
C ILE A 181 10.97 -9.57 17.63
N GLY A 182 11.84 -9.11 16.74
CA GLY A 182 12.85 -8.09 17.04
C GLY A 182 12.33 -6.69 16.72
N LYS A 183 12.93 -5.68 17.35
CA LYS A 183 12.59 -4.27 17.12
C LYS A 183 13.85 -3.48 16.75
N LEU A 184 13.79 -2.76 15.62
CA LEU A 184 14.81 -1.82 15.18
C LEU A 184 14.26 -0.40 15.27
N ASP A 185 14.92 0.48 16.03
CA ASP A 185 14.66 1.93 16.00
C ASP A 185 15.44 2.56 14.85
N LEU A 186 14.73 3.11 13.88
CA LEU A 186 15.31 3.71 12.69
C LEU A 186 15.86 5.12 12.91
N ASN A 187 15.50 5.81 13.99
CA ASN A 187 16.10 7.09 14.31
C ASN A 187 17.51 6.90 14.89
N ALA A 188 17.64 5.96 15.82
CA ALA A 188 18.90 5.64 16.49
C ALA A 188 19.73 4.58 15.75
N LEU A 189 19.15 3.84 14.82
CA LEU A 189 19.70 2.65 14.15
C LEU A 189 20.15 1.59 15.19
N THR A 190 19.34 1.39 16.22
CA THR A 190 19.60 0.44 17.29
C THR A 190 18.57 -0.68 17.30
N TYR A 191 19.05 -1.92 17.31
CA TYR A 191 18.22 -3.10 17.46
C TYR A 191 18.16 -3.52 18.94
N GLY A 192 17.01 -4.00 19.37
CA GLY A 192 16.83 -4.49 20.74
C GLY A 192 15.40 -4.95 21.00
N ASN A 193 15.11 -5.23 22.28
CA ASN A 193 13.78 -5.63 22.73
C ASN A 193 13.20 -6.82 21.95
N GLU A 194 13.95 -7.91 21.85
CA GLU A 194 13.45 -9.16 21.29
C GLU A 194 12.32 -9.73 22.17
N ILE A 195 11.21 -10.07 21.54
CA ILE A 195 10.04 -10.68 22.16
C ILE A 195 10.02 -12.14 21.76
N ASP A 196 10.24 -13.04 22.73
CA ASP A 196 10.14 -14.48 22.52
C ASP A 196 8.66 -14.90 22.48
N LEU A 197 8.24 -15.51 21.40
CA LEU A 197 6.87 -16.00 21.18
C LEU A 197 6.62 -17.37 21.84
N GLY A 198 7.65 -17.96 22.42
CA GLY A 198 7.58 -19.29 23.04
C GLY A 198 7.58 -20.45 22.05
N PRO A 199 7.45 -21.69 22.55
CA PRO A 199 7.62 -22.89 21.74
C PRO A 199 6.55 -23.06 20.64
N ASP A 200 5.37 -22.50 20.86
CA ASP A 200 4.27 -22.55 19.88
C ASP A 200 4.36 -21.41 18.84
N GLY A 201 5.13 -20.36 19.09
CA GLY A 201 5.31 -19.21 18.19
C GLY A 201 6.53 -19.29 17.29
N LYS A 202 7.13 -20.48 17.11
CA LYS A 202 8.28 -20.66 16.21
C LYS A 202 7.96 -20.37 14.78
N ASN A 203 8.98 -19.91 14.03
CA ASN A 203 8.94 -19.65 12.62
C ASN A 203 7.82 -18.65 12.22
N PRO A 204 7.79 -17.43 12.83
CA PRO A 204 6.88 -16.38 12.40
C PRO A 204 7.22 -16.00 10.96
N ASP A 205 6.23 -16.06 10.09
CA ASP A 205 6.42 -15.81 8.66
C ASP A 205 5.71 -14.54 8.23
N ASN A 206 4.40 -14.45 8.33
CA ASN A 206 3.66 -13.25 7.96
C ASN A 206 3.30 -12.43 9.21
N LEU A 207 3.70 -11.14 9.20
CA LEU A 207 3.40 -10.16 10.25
C LEU A 207 2.32 -9.20 9.81
N LEU A 208 1.31 -9.00 10.65
CA LEU A 208 0.16 -8.15 10.38
C LEU A 208 -0.04 -7.19 11.57
N LYS A 209 -0.23 -5.88 11.30
CA LYS A 209 -0.39 -4.89 12.37
C LYS A 209 -1.83 -4.41 12.46
N VAL A 210 -2.39 -4.42 13.69
CA VAL A 210 -3.70 -3.84 13.99
C VAL A 210 -3.60 -3.01 15.25
N GLY A 211 -3.76 -1.71 15.12
CA GLY A 211 -3.65 -0.77 16.24
C GLY A 211 -2.29 -0.91 16.94
N SER A 212 -2.31 -1.19 18.24
CA SER A 212 -1.10 -1.36 19.07
C SER A 212 -0.61 -2.81 19.16
N PHE A 213 -1.05 -3.68 18.26
CA PHE A 213 -0.68 -5.10 18.25
C PHE A 213 -0.13 -5.54 16.90
N LEU A 214 0.81 -6.49 16.96
CA LEU A 214 1.22 -7.33 15.85
C LEU A 214 0.57 -8.70 16.00
N TYR A 215 0.26 -9.28 14.86
CA TYR A 215 -0.13 -10.68 14.73
C TYR A 215 0.86 -11.35 13.80
N SER A 216 1.32 -12.55 14.16
CA SER A 216 2.15 -13.36 13.29
C SER A 216 1.50 -14.70 13.02
N VAL A 217 1.54 -15.13 11.76
CA VAL A 217 1.24 -16.51 11.38
C VAL A 217 2.54 -17.29 11.43
N ASN A 218 2.59 -18.33 12.24
CA ASN A 218 3.80 -19.07 12.53
C ASN A 218 3.71 -20.49 11.98
N ASN A 219 4.73 -20.92 11.26
CA ASN A 219 4.82 -22.25 10.65
C ASN A 219 5.45 -23.31 11.56
N LYS A 220 5.80 -22.92 12.79
CA LYS A 220 6.43 -23.76 13.79
C LYS A 220 7.69 -24.47 13.24
N ASP A 221 7.72 -25.75 13.31
CA ASP A 221 8.74 -26.64 12.73
C ASP A 221 8.23 -27.35 11.47
N TRP A 222 7.37 -26.69 10.72
CA TRP A 222 6.67 -27.18 9.54
C TRP A 222 5.65 -28.29 9.80
N SER A 223 5.47 -28.69 11.06
CA SER A 223 4.50 -29.72 11.47
C SER A 223 3.26 -29.15 12.17
N GLY A 224 3.07 -27.84 12.11
CA GLY A 224 1.92 -27.16 12.69
C GLY A 224 1.88 -25.67 12.33
N ALA A 225 0.78 -25.04 12.67
CA ALA A 225 0.60 -23.61 12.54
C ALA A 225 0.00 -22.98 13.80
N SER A 226 0.38 -21.75 14.07
CA SER A 226 -0.17 -20.98 15.17
C SER A 226 -0.29 -19.50 14.78
N ILE A 227 -1.04 -18.73 15.57
CA ILE A 227 -1.11 -17.28 15.47
C ILE A 227 -0.68 -16.69 16.80
N SER A 228 0.31 -15.79 16.77
CA SER A 228 0.73 -15.01 17.92
C SER A 228 0.18 -13.59 17.86
N LYS A 229 -0.20 -13.04 19.02
CA LYS A 229 -0.52 -11.64 19.25
C LYS A 229 0.53 -11.03 20.14
N VAL A 230 1.10 -9.89 19.76
CA VAL A 230 2.19 -9.22 20.46
C VAL A 230 1.86 -7.74 20.61
N ALA A 231 1.94 -7.20 21.81
CA ALA A 231 1.85 -5.75 22.01
C ALA A 231 3.12 -5.06 21.49
N LEU A 232 2.98 -3.93 20.78
CA LEU A 232 4.10 -3.19 20.18
C LEU A 232 5.10 -2.65 21.21
N ASP A 233 4.67 -2.46 22.47
CA ASP A 233 5.50 -2.07 23.58
C ASP A 233 6.20 -3.26 24.28
N GLY A 234 5.91 -4.49 23.84
CA GLY A 234 6.45 -5.71 24.41
C GLY A 234 5.82 -6.14 25.75
N SER A 235 4.77 -5.46 26.20
CA SER A 235 4.16 -5.71 27.53
C SER A 235 3.43 -7.05 27.63
N SER A 236 3.01 -7.60 26.48
CA SER A 236 2.29 -8.88 26.44
C SER A 236 2.44 -9.60 25.10
N ASN A 237 2.43 -10.91 25.15
CA ASN A 237 2.24 -11.77 23.98
C ASN A 237 1.38 -13.00 24.34
N SER A 238 0.78 -13.59 23.34
CA SER A 238 0.04 -14.84 23.46
C SER A 238 0.01 -15.56 22.12
N THR A 239 0.04 -16.88 22.14
CA THR A 239 0.06 -17.73 20.95
C THR A 239 -1.05 -18.78 21.03
N VAL A 240 -1.76 -18.98 19.92
CA VAL A 240 -2.84 -19.96 19.76
C VAL A 240 -2.51 -20.89 18.61
N ASN A 241 -2.48 -22.19 18.87
CA ASN A 241 -2.34 -23.22 17.82
C ASN A 241 -3.61 -23.27 16.99
N ILE A 242 -3.49 -23.28 15.64
CA ILE A 242 -4.61 -23.25 14.70
C ILE A 242 -4.70 -24.53 13.86
N ALA A 243 -3.60 -25.21 13.65
CA ALA A 243 -3.56 -26.45 12.86
C ALA A 243 -2.39 -27.34 13.26
N THR A 244 -2.51 -28.62 12.89
CA THR A 244 -1.43 -29.64 12.99
C THR A 244 -0.62 -29.76 11.69
N ALA A 245 -0.81 -28.85 10.75
CA ALA A 245 -0.04 -28.70 9.53
C ALA A 245 0.33 -27.23 9.34
N SER A 246 1.40 -26.97 8.61
CA SER A 246 1.93 -25.62 8.34
C SER A 246 1.00 -24.85 7.39
N THR A 247 1.05 -23.52 7.45
CA THR A 247 0.47 -22.63 6.43
C THR A 247 1.37 -22.51 5.19
N GLY A 248 2.52 -23.19 5.15
CA GLY A 248 3.46 -23.11 4.03
C GLY A 248 4.17 -21.76 3.99
N CYS A 249 3.87 -20.93 3.00
CA CYS A 249 4.46 -19.59 2.85
C CYS A 249 3.70 -18.50 3.63
N GLY A 250 2.95 -18.87 4.67
CA GLY A 250 2.27 -17.90 5.54
C GLY A 250 1.03 -17.26 4.90
N THR A 251 0.40 -17.93 3.94
CA THR A 251 -0.79 -17.45 3.22
C THR A 251 -1.85 -16.93 4.17
N SER A 252 -1.91 -15.60 4.31
CA SER A 252 -2.81 -14.93 5.26
C SER A 252 -2.93 -13.43 4.96
N ALA A 253 -4.08 -12.85 5.32
CA ALA A 253 -4.31 -11.41 5.24
C ALA A 253 -5.21 -10.94 6.38
N LEU A 254 -5.13 -9.66 6.71
CA LEU A 254 -6.17 -9.01 7.48
C LEU A 254 -7.36 -8.71 6.58
N ARG A 255 -8.55 -9.01 7.06
CA ARG A 255 -9.80 -8.69 6.42
C ARG A 255 -10.76 -8.14 7.49
N ASP A 256 -10.91 -6.83 7.50
CA ASP A 256 -11.58 -6.08 8.57
C ASP A 256 -10.92 -6.37 9.94
N ASP A 257 -11.66 -6.98 10.88
CA ASP A 257 -11.18 -7.38 12.21
C ASP A 257 -10.86 -8.88 12.32
N LYS A 258 -10.73 -9.57 11.19
CA LYS A 258 -10.38 -10.98 11.09
C LYS A 258 -9.03 -11.16 10.41
N LEU A 259 -8.35 -12.20 10.80
CA LEU A 259 -7.22 -12.72 10.05
C LEU A 259 -7.73 -13.91 9.24
N VAL A 260 -7.65 -13.83 7.91
CA VAL A 260 -7.93 -14.98 7.04
C VAL A 260 -6.63 -15.69 6.73
N TYR A 261 -6.66 -17.03 6.73
CA TYR A 261 -5.46 -17.84 6.51
C TYR A 261 -5.82 -19.17 5.84
N GLN A 262 -4.84 -19.77 5.20
CA GLN A 262 -4.98 -21.08 4.61
C GLN A 262 -3.87 -22.03 5.07
N ILE A 263 -4.24 -23.28 5.34
CA ILE A 263 -3.28 -24.34 5.59
C ILE A 263 -2.73 -24.82 4.24
N SER A 264 -1.43 -25.05 4.19
CA SER A 264 -0.75 -25.50 2.98
C SER A 264 -1.42 -26.75 2.39
N MET A 265 -1.60 -26.76 1.08
CA MET A 265 -2.26 -27.82 0.30
C MET A 265 -3.76 -28.01 0.58
N GLU A 266 -4.37 -27.21 1.45
CA GLU A 266 -5.82 -27.21 1.64
C GLU A 266 -6.48 -26.19 0.72
N THR A 267 -7.76 -26.43 0.42
CA THR A 267 -8.59 -25.49 -0.38
C THR A 267 -9.52 -24.65 0.49
N THR A 268 -9.50 -24.87 1.79
CA THR A 268 -10.33 -24.16 2.75
C THR A 268 -9.63 -22.90 3.22
N LEU A 269 -10.22 -21.75 2.97
CA LEU A 269 -9.82 -20.51 3.61
C LEU A 269 -10.48 -20.44 4.99
N ASN A 270 -9.74 -20.12 6.04
CA ASN A 270 -10.20 -20.07 7.42
C ASN A 270 -10.14 -18.64 7.96
N GLU A 271 -11.00 -18.34 8.92
CA GLU A 271 -10.96 -17.09 9.70
C GLU A 271 -10.47 -17.32 11.13
N PHE A 272 -9.76 -16.33 11.65
CA PHE A 272 -9.34 -16.21 13.04
C PHE A 272 -9.78 -14.85 13.60
N ASP A 273 -10.46 -14.86 14.74
CA ASP A 273 -10.86 -13.66 15.44
C ASP A 273 -9.69 -13.10 16.23
N ILE A 274 -9.15 -11.96 15.79
CA ILE A 274 -7.98 -11.33 16.42
C ILE A 274 -8.29 -10.68 17.78
N ASN A 275 -9.56 -10.39 18.07
CA ASN A 275 -9.98 -9.81 19.34
C ASN A 275 -10.15 -10.90 20.41
N LEU A 276 -10.80 -11.99 20.03
CA LEU A 276 -11.02 -13.14 20.91
C LEU A 276 -9.86 -14.13 20.94
N MET A 277 -8.91 -14.00 20.03
CA MET A 277 -7.77 -14.90 19.85
C MET A 277 -8.21 -16.35 19.71
N ASN A 278 -9.11 -16.63 18.77
CA ASN A 278 -9.58 -18.00 18.50
C ASN A 278 -9.96 -18.21 17.03
N PRO A 279 -9.80 -19.44 16.50
CA PRO A 279 -10.33 -19.81 15.19
C PRO A 279 -11.85 -19.64 15.14
N VAL A 280 -12.34 -19.08 14.03
CA VAL A 280 -13.78 -18.92 13.76
C VAL A 280 -14.27 -20.09 12.91
N GLY A 281 -13.51 -20.48 11.89
CA GLY A 281 -13.84 -21.58 10.99
C GLY A 281 -13.74 -21.20 9.51
N PRO A 282 -14.29 -22.05 8.63
CA PRO A 282 -14.19 -21.87 7.19
C PRO A 282 -14.92 -20.63 6.66
N VAL A 283 -14.29 -19.95 5.71
CA VAL A 283 -14.90 -18.89 4.91
C VAL A 283 -15.60 -19.52 3.71
N SER A 284 -16.89 -19.26 3.55
CA SER A 284 -17.64 -19.75 2.40
C SER A 284 -17.23 -19.05 1.10
N GLY A 285 -17.36 -19.74 -0.04
CA GLY A 285 -17.07 -19.17 -1.37
C GLY A 285 -15.63 -19.35 -1.84
N HIS A 286 -14.75 -19.90 -1.01
CA HIS A 286 -13.36 -20.22 -1.35
C HIS A 286 -13.15 -21.73 -1.39
N THR A 287 -12.68 -22.25 -2.53
CA THR A 287 -12.52 -23.70 -2.77
C THR A 287 -11.20 -24.03 -3.47
N LEU A 288 -10.26 -23.08 -3.49
CA LEU A 288 -8.98 -23.19 -4.18
C LEU A 288 -7.84 -23.05 -3.18
N ASN A 289 -6.67 -23.58 -3.53
CA ASN A 289 -5.46 -23.35 -2.77
C ASN A 289 -4.83 -22.03 -3.25
N TYR A 290 -4.67 -21.09 -2.32
CA TYR A 290 -4.11 -19.79 -2.59
C TYR A 290 -2.65 -19.74 -2.15
N TYR A 291 -1.88 -18.88 -2.82
CA TYR A 291 -0.48 -18.62 -2.49
C TYR A 291 -0.34 -17.30 -1.74
N GLU A 292 -0.89 -16.20 -2.29
CA GLU A 292 -0.91 -14.88 -1.66
C GLU A 292 -2.35 -14.40 -1.45
N LEU A 293 -2.56 -13.70 -0.35
CA LEU A 293 -3.82 -13.03 -0.01
C LEU A 293 -3.54 -11.57 0.33
N ALA A 294 -4.22 -10.65 -0.34
CA ALA A 294 -4.09 -9.22 -0.07
C ALA A 294 -5.45 -8.52 -0.10
N GLN A 295 -5.80 -7.78 0.96
CA GLN A 295 -7.02 -6.97 0.96
C GLN A 295 -6.74 -5.58 0.38
N GLU A 296 -7.50 -5.22 -0.66
CA GLU A 296 -7.46 -3.88 -1.25
C GLU A 296 -8.10 -2.87 -0.27
N PRO A 297 -7.37 -1.79 0.11
CA PRO A 297 -7.76 -0.97 1.27
C PRO A 297 -8.91 0.01 1.01
N VAL A 298 -9.35 0.23 -0.25
CA VAL A 298 -10.44 1.16 -0.58
C VAL A 298 -11.79 0.44 -0.61
N SER A 299 -11.87 -0.65 -1.38
CA SER A 299 -13.11 -1.42 -1.56
C SER A 299 -13.25 -2.57 -0.57
N GLY A 300 -12.16 -2.99 0.09
CA GLY A 300 -12.12 -4.18 0.92
C GLY A 300 -12.14 -5.50 0.13
N ASN A 301 -11.94 -5.45 -1.19
CA ASN A 301 -11.88 -6.66 -2.00
C ASN A 301 -10.63 -7.47 -1.68
N LEU A 302 -10.79 -8.79 -1.63
CA LEU A 302 -9.68 -9.72 -1.42
C LEU A 302 -9.12 -10.16 -2.78
N PHE A 303 -7.84 -9.91 -2.99
CA PHE A 303 -7.06 -10.49 -4.08
C PHE A 303 -6.40 -11.77 -3.57
N ALA A 304 -6.58 -12.86 -4.31
CA ALA A 304 -6.06 -14.17 -3.95
C ALA A 304 -5.35 -14.78 -5.17
N SER A 305 -4.07 -15.09 -5.02
CA SER A 305 -3.30 -15.70 -6.10
C SER A 305 -3.26 -17.20 -6.00
N GLU A 306 -3.13 -17.87 -7.16
CA GLU A 306 -3.00 -19.31 -7.32
C GLU A 306 -1.70 -19.61 -8.08
N THR A 307 -1.00 -20.65 -7.68
CA THR A 307 0.20 -21.16 -8.38
C THR A 307 0.40 -22.65 -8.17
N ASP A 308 1.02 -23.28 -9.16
CA ASP A 308 1.64 -24.60 -9.05
C ASP A 308 3.17 -24.50 -8.96
N PHE A 309 3.73 -23.26 -8.92
CA PHE A 309 5.14 -22.89 -8.91
C PHE A 309 5.91 -23.17 -10.22
N PHE A 310 5.27 -23.64 -11.25
CA PHE A 310 5.92 -24.07 -12.50
C PHE A 310 5.32 -23.43 -13.74
N SER A 311 4.03 -23.11 -13.71
CA SER A 311 3.29 -22.52 -14.80
C SER A 311 2.72 -21.14 -14.44
N TYR A 312 2.18 -20.43 -15.42
CA TYR A 312 1.54 -19.14 -15.21
C TYR A 312 0.40 -19.26 -14.19
N GLY A 313 0.43 -18.37 -13.20
CA GLY A 313 -0.55 -18.29 -12.13
C GLY A 313 -1.81 -17.54 -12.51
N ASN A 314 -2.71 -17.43 -11.56
CA ASN A 314 -3.96 -16.70 -11.68
C ASN A 314 -4.16 -15.82 -10.44
N VAL A 315 -4.82 -14.68 -10.58
CA VAL A 315 -5.31 -13.87 -9.45
C VAL A 315 -6.81 -13.74 -9.57
N ARG A 316 -7.50 -13.98 -8.45
CA ARG A 316 -8.94 -13.80 -8.29
C ARG A 316 -9.23 -12.65 -7.36
N VAL A 317 -10.28 -11.91 -7.66
CA VAL A 317 -10.74 -10.78 -6.85
C VAL A 317 -12.11 -11.11 -6.29
N PHE A 318 -12.25 -11.09 -4.97
CA PHE A 318 -13.50 -11.39 -4.27
C PHE A 318 -13.99 -10.15 -3.52
N ASN A 319 -15.30 -9.90 -3.54
CA ASN A 319 -15.89 -8.85 -2.72
C ASN A 319 -16.04 -9.26 -1.24
N ALA A 320 -16.58 -8.35 -0.41
CA ALA A 320 -16.82 -8.60 1.02
C ALA A 320 -17.76 -9.79 1.29
N SER A 321 -18.61 -10.16 0.33
CA SER A 321 -19.51 -11.34 0.42
C SER A 321 -18.89 -12.61 -0.16
N ASN A 322 -17.59 -12.64 -0.45
CA ASN A 322 -16.85 -13.74 -1.07
C ASN A 322 -17.35 -14.14 -2.47
N THR A 323 -17.98 -13.20 -3.18
CA THR A 323 -18.35 -13.40 -4.58
C THR A 323 -17.17 -12.98 -5.45
N GLU A 324 -16.76 -13.85 -6.36
CA GLU A 324 -15.72 -13.55 -7.34
C GLU A 324 -16.19 -12.46 -8.29
N LEU A 325 -15.41 -11.38 -8.40
CA LEU A 325 -15.67 -10.24 -9.28
C LEU A 325 -14.85 -10.31 -10.57
N ALA A 326 -13.64 -10.82 -10.49
CA ALA A 326 -12.70 -10.92 -11.60
C ALA A 326 -11.73 -12.07 -11.39
N SER A 327 -11.20 -12.58 -12.50
CA SER A 327 -10.11 -13.55 -12.54
C SER A 327 -9.25 -13.29 -13.77
N PHE A 328 -7.92 -13.29 -13.59
CA PHE A 328 -6.99 -13.00 -14.67
C PHE A 328 -5.66 -13.75 -14.51
N ASN A 329 -5.08 -14.16 -15.63
CA ASN A 329 -3.77 -14.81 -15.65
C ASN A 329 -2.66 -13.81 -15.38
N VAL A 330 -1.63 -14.27 -14.67
CA VAL A 330 -0.44 -13.48 -14.28
C VAL A 330 0.84 -14.27 -14.62
N GLY A 331 2.00 -13.83 -14.15
CA GLY A 331 3.25 -14.58 -14.29
C GLY A 331 3.32 -15.82 -13.41
N VAL A 332 4.46 -16.48 -13.38
CA VAL A 332 4.70 -17.68 -12.58
C VAL A 332 4.93 -17.30 -11.12
N SER A 333 4.28 -18.00 -10.19
CA SER A 333 4.37 -17.79 -8.74
C SER A 333 4.07 -16.34 -8.30
N PRO A 334 2.82 -15.86 -8.43
CA PRO A 334 2.43 -14.52 -8.00
C PRO A 334 2.40 -14.43 -6.47
N GLY A 335 3.54 -14.07 -5.86
CA GLY A 335 3.80 -14.15 -4.41
C GLY A 335 3.63 -12.85 -3.64
N THR A 336 3.49 -11.70 -4.32
CA THR A 336 3.22 -10.42 -3.63
C THR A 336 2.25 -9.57 -4.44
N ILE A 337 1.24 -9.03 -3.75
CA ILE A 337 0.24 -8.13 -4.35
C ILE A 337 0.16 -6.86 -3.51
N VAL A 338 0.45 -5.71 -4.11
CA VAL A 338 0.36 -4.40 -3.44
C VAL A 338 -0.52 -3.44 -4.21
N PHE A 339 -1.04 -2.41 -3.54
CA PHE A 339 -2.06 -1.53 -4.08
C PHE A 339 -1.58 -0.08 -4.15
N ASP A 340 -1.55 0.49 -5.35
CA ASP A 340 -1.36 1.91 -5.59
C ASP A 340 -2.71 2.63 -5.41
N VAL A 341 -2.92 3.14 -4.21
CA VAL A 341 -4.11 3.90 -3.85
C VAL A 341 -3.83 5.38 -3.99
N ARG A 342 -4.68 6.06 -4.74
CA ARG A 342 -4.59 7.50 -4.96
C ARG A 342 -5.85 8.21 -4.50
N SER A 343 -5.70 9.47 -4.15
CA SER A 343 -6.85 10.33 -3.86
C SER A 343 -7.25 11.09 -5.13
N THR A 344 -8.54 11.14 -5.43
CA THR A 344 -9.02 12.15 -6.37
C THR A 344 -8.67 13.49 -5.76
N SER A 345 -7.72 14.21 -6.36
CA SER A 345 -7.60 15.61 -6.03
C SER A 345 -8.93 16.25 -6.42
N VAL A 346 -9.75 16.56 -5.43
CA VAL A 346 -10.73 17.61 -5.61
C VAL A 346 -9.92 18.89 -5.61
N SER A 347 -9.13 19.10 -6.64
CA SER A 347 -8.88 20.45 -7.04
C SER A 347 -10.26 20.97 -7.43
N LEU A 348 -10.86 21.83 -6.61
CA LEU A 348 -11.34 23.04 -7.23
C LEU A 348 -10.20 23.39 -8.17
N ASN A 349 -10.32 23.06 -9.45
CA ASN A 349 -9.63 23.79 -10.47
C ASN A 349 -10.13 25.23 -10.26
N GLU A 350 -9.49 25.99 -9.40
CA GLU A 350 -9.05 27.29 -9.84
C GLU A 350 -8.27 26.94 -11.10
N LEU A 351 -9.02 26.74 -12.19
CA LEU A 351 -8.55 27.08 -13.49
C LEU A 351 -8.01 28.46 -13.20
N ALA A 352 -6.67 28.56 -13.09
CA ALA A 352 -6.01 29.84 -13.11
C ALA A 352 -6.58 30.48 -14.35
N SER A 353 -7.69 31.14 -14.14
CA SER A 353 -8.34 31.87 -15.21
C SER A 353 -7.33 32.96 -15.43
N ASN A 354 -6.67 32.95 -16.60
CA ASN A 354 -5.82 34.05 -17.01
C ASN A 354 -6.66 35.36 -17.10
N ILE A 355 -7.87 35.35 -16.50
CA ILE A 355 -8.77 36.47 -16.37
C ILE A 355 -8.36 37.25 -15.17
N SER A 356 -7.81 38.41 -15.38
CA SER A 356 -7.58 39.42 -14.37
C SER A 356 -8.55 40.59 -14.55
N VAL A 357 -9.05 41.11 -13.42
CA VAL A 357 -9.98 42.23 -13.38
C VAL A 357 -9.38 43.34 -12.52
N TYR A 358 -9.40 44.54 -13.01
CA TYR A 358 -8.84 45.71 -12.31
C TYR A 358 -9.54 47.04 -12.68
N PRO A 359 -9.59 48.00 -11.75
CA PRO A 359 -9.24 47.86 -10.34
C PRO A 359 -10.21 46.94 -9.61
N ASN A 360 -9.73 46.23 -8.59
CA ASN A 360 -10.59 45.45 -7.68
C ASN A 360 -10.12 45.77 -6.23
N PRO A 361 -10.92 46.47 -5.42
CA PRO A 361 -12.28 46.97 -5.65
C PRO A 361 -12.40 48.07 -6.71
N THR A 362 -13.58 48.12 -7.36
CA THR A 362 -13.92 49.13 -8.38
C THR A 362 -15.07 50.04 -7.96
N THR A 363 -15.17 51.26 -8.54
CA THR A 363 -16.30 52.16 -8.38
C THR A 363 -17.15 52.27 -9.64
N ASP A 364 -16.54 52.60 -10.78
CA ASP A 364 -17.28 52.94 -11.98
C ASP A 364 -17.02 51.96 -13.14
N PHE A 365 -15.77 51.55 -13.32
CA PHE A 365 -15.35 50.70 -14.42
C PHE A 365 -14.47 49.54 -13.95
N LEU A 366 -14.67 48.37 -14.58
CA LEU A 366 -13.88 47.17 -14.41
C LEU A 366 -13.20 46.82 -15.72
N ASN A 367 -11.87 46.78 -15.75
CA ASN A 367 -11.12 46.31 -16.91
C ASN A 367 -10.88 44.79 -16.81
N VAL A 368 -10.92 44.12 -17.96
CA VAL A 368 -10.76 42.67 -18.11
C VAL A 368 -9.70 42.40 -19.17
N ASN A 369 -8.74 41.54 -18.88
CA ASN A 369 -7.58 41.28 -19.73
C ASN A 369 -7.83 40.21 -20.83
N VAL A 370 -9.05 39.75 -21.01
CA VAL A 370 -9.40 38.68 -21.99
C VAL A 370 -10.51 39.15 -22.92
N GLU A 371 -10.50 38.61 -24.15
CA GLU A 371 -11.53 38.81 -25.16
C GLU A 371 -12.73 37.86 -24.91
N GLY A 372 -13.83 38.06 -25.62
CA GLY A 372 -15.04 37.23 -25.56
C GLY A 372 -16.20 37.92 -24.87
N THR A 373 -17.35 37.24 -24.81
CA THR A 373 -18.56 37.72 -24.14
C THR A 373 -18.40 37.68 -22.63
N LYS A 374 -18.55 38.83 -21.98
CA LYS A 374 -18.43 39.05 -20.53
C LYS A 374 -19.81 39.23 -19.91
N ARG A 375 -20.10 38.56 -18.81
CA ARG A 375 -21.33 38.66 -18.06
C ARG A 375 -21.02 39.00 -16.61
N VAL A 376 -21.61 40.09 -16.09
CA VAL A 376 -21.56 40.37 -14.66
C VAL A 376 -22.75 39.73 -14.00
N LEU A 377 -22.49 38.95 -12.97
CA LEU A 377 -23.49 38.18 -12.23
C LEU A 377 -23.56 38.65 -10.77
N ASP A 378 -24.75 38.64 -10.18
CA ASP A 378 -24.91 38.77 -8.74
C ASP A 378 -24.59 37.43 -8.01
N LEU A 379 -24.65 37.45 -6.68
CA LEU A 379 -24.37 36.26 -5.86
C LEU A 379 -25.35 35.09 -6.08
N ASN A 380 -26.51 35.35 -6.70
CA ASN A 380 -27.50 34.34 -7.06
C ASN A 380 -27.31 33.80 -8.48
N GLY A 381 -26.30 34.29 -9.20
CA GLY A 381 -26.00 33.89 -10.59
C GLY A 381 -26.88 34.61 -11.62
N LYS A 382 -27.66 35.64 -11.23
CA LYS A 382 -28.44 36.45 -12.18
C LYS A 382 -27.52 37.36 -12.96
N VAL A 383 -27.65 37.34 -14.28
CA VAL A 383 -26.89 38.22 -15.20
C VAL A 383 -27.43 39.66 -15.05
N LEU A 384 -26.53 40.60 -14.75
CA LEU A 384 -26.83 42.04 -14.59
C LEU A 384 -26.33 42.87 -15.78
N VAL A 385 -25.16 42.51 -16.35
CA VAL A 385 -24.55 43.16 -17.49
C VAL A 385 -24.04 42.09 -18.44
N THR A 386 -24.19 42.29 -19.75
CA THR A 386 -23.54 41.49 -20.79
C THR A 386 -22.86 42.43 -21.79
N THR A 387 -21.58 42.21 -22.07
CA THR A 387 -20.80 43.01 -22.99
C THR A 387 -19.64 42.22 -23.61
N GLU A 388 -19.14 42.66 -24.74
CA GLU A 388 -17.90 42.20 -25.36
C GLU A 388 -16.71 43.15 -25.04
N SER A 389 -16.99 44.34 -24.51
CA SER A 389 -15.98 45.34 -24.16
C SER A 389 -15.07 44.81 -23.04
N ASN A 390 -13.76 45.10 -23.14
CA ASN A 390 -12.78 44.85 -22.09
C ASN A 390 -12.82 45.88 -20.94
N MET A 391 -13.60 46.95 -21.09
CA MET A 391 -13.93 47.90 -20.05
C MET A 391 -15.44 47.84 -19.80
N ILE A 392 -15.83 47.41 -18.61
CA ILE A 392 -17.22 47.19 -18.22
C ILE A 392 -17.65 48.30 -17.26
N GLU A 393 -18.71 49.03 -17.60
CA GLU A 393 -19.30 50.04 -16.71
C GLU A 393 -20.13 49.31 -15.62
N VAL A 394 -19.78 49.56 -14.37
CA VAL A 394 -20.41 48.98 -13.18
C VAL A 394 -20.94 50.06 -12.21
N SER A 395 -20.97 51.34 -12.65
CA SER A 395 -21.42 52.47 -11.82
C SER A 395 -22.85 52.31 -11.31
N SER A 396 -23.72 51.66 -12.11
CA SER A 396 -25.13 51.39 -11.77
C SER A 396 -25.34 50.24 -10.76
N LEU A 397 -24.29 49.49 -10.44
CA LEU A 397 -24.39 48.39 -9.47
C LEU A 397 -24.28 48.89 -8.03
N ASN A 398 -25.04 48.31 -7.12
CA ASN A 398 -24.90 48.57 -5.70
C ASN A 398 -23.54 48.08 -5.16
N SER A 399 -23.07 48.68 -4.06
CA SER A 399 -21.87 48.16 -3.38
C SER A 399 -22.08 46.69 -2.96
N GLY A 400 -21.11 45.84 -3.30
CA GLY A 400 -21.21 44.40 -3.03
C GLY A 400 -20.18 43.55 -3.80
N VAL A 401 -20.29 42.25 -3.65
CA VAL A 401 -19.46 41.24 -4.36
C VAL A 401 -20.23 40.74 -5.59
N TYR A 402 -19.54 40.68 -6.72
CA TYR A 402 -20.08 40.22 -8.00
C TYR A 402 -19.13 39.22 -8.64
N PHE A 403 -19.63 38.47 -9.60
CA PHE A 403 -18.83 37.58 -10.44
C PHE A 403 -18.80 38.09 -11.87
N LEU A 404 -17.63 38.07 -12.49
CA LEU A 404 -17.49 38.19 -13.91
C LEU A 404 -17.34 36.80 -14.52
N ASP A 405 -18.23 36.45 -15.43
CA ASP A 405 -18.18 35.22 -16.22
C ASP A 405 -17.72 35.57 -17.65
N VAL A 406 -16.69 34.89 -18.12
CA VAL A 406 -16.23 34.97 -19.51
C VAL A 406 -16.12 33.54 -20.03
N GLU A 407 -17.03 33.17 -20.92
CA GLU A 407 -17.07 31.84 -21.54
C GLU A 407 -17.10 30.68 -20.50
N GLY A 408 -17.86 30.84 -19.42
CA GLY A 408 -17.98 29.84 -18.35
C GLY A 408 -16.90 29.92 -17.26
N LYS A 409 -15.88 30.74 -17.43
CA LYS A 409 -14.86 31.02 -16.43
C LYS A 409 -15.26 32.22 -15.58
N LYS A 410 -15.18 32.11 -14.26
CA LYS A 410 -15.68 33.13 -13.33
C LYS A 410 -14.53 33.69 -12.46
N VAL A 411 -14.52 34.99 -12.28
CA VAL A 411 -13.67 35.71 -11.32
C VAL A 411 -14.51 36.66 -10.49
N SER A 412 -14.21 36.80 -9.19
CA SER A 412 -14.93 37.72 -8.31
C SER A 412 -14.32 39.11 -8.30
N PHE A 413 -15.18 40.15 -8.15
CA PHE A 413 -14.74 41.52 -7.89
C PHE A 413 -15.66 42.21 -6.87
N VAL A 414 -15.14 43.28 -6.26
CA VAL A 414 -15.85 44.09 -5.27
C VAL A 414 -16.19 45.44 -5.87
N LYS A 415 -17.49 45.78 -5.87
CA LYS A 415 -18.01 47.13 -6.18
C LYS A 415 -18.13 47.93 -4.89
N ARG A 416 -17.53 49.11 -4.85
CA ARG A 416 -17.65 50.10 -3.76
C ARG A 416 -18.68 51.18 -4.05
#